data_6516f45d29885bcc1578c7ec8f2aea6d
#
_entry.id   6516f45d29885bcc1578c7ec8f2aea6d
#
_cell.length_a   1.000
_cell.length_b   1.000
_cell.length_c   1.000
_cell.angle_alpha   90.00
_cell.angle_beta   90.00
_cell.angle_gamma   90.00
#
_symmetry.space_group_name_H-M   'P 1'
#
loop_
_entity.id
_entity.type
_entity.pdbx_description
1 polymer ?
#
loop_
_entity_poly.entity_id
_entity_poly.type
_entity_poly.pdbx_seq_one_letter_code
_entity_poly.pdbx_strand_id
1 'polypeptide(L)'
;MIDFLEEVYKRKDKMIEDIQTLCKIPSILDETTANEGQPFGKACRDALDAMLEIGERDGFVCENVDGYAGHIDIGEGEETFGILGHLDVVPCNESGWNSEPYAATLKNGKLYGRGV
;
A
#
# COMPACT_ATOMS: atom_id res chain seq x y z
N MET A 1 15.08 22.87 15.28
CA MET A 1 13.70 22.40 14.99
C MET A 1 13.72 21.61 13.68
N ILE A 2 13.04 20.48 13.62
CA ILE A 2 12.97 19.68 12.38
C ILE A 2 12.03 20.40 11.41
N ASP A 3 12.50 20.67 10.20
CA ASP A 3 11.63 21.09 9.10
C ASP A 3 11.02 19.84 8.45
N PHE A 4 9.81 19.53 8.83
CA PHE A 4 9.10 18.34 8.35
C PHE A 4 8.86 18.37 6.82
N LEU A 5 8.67 19.55 6.25
CA LEU A 5 8.46 19.69 4.82
C LEU A 5 9.74 19.35 4.03
N GLU A 6 10.88 19.84 4.50
CA GLU A 6 12.19 19.51 3.93
C GLU A 6 12.46 18.00 4.02
N GLU A 7 12.14 17.36 5.15
CA GLU A 7 12.32 15.93 5.34
C GLU A 7 11.41 15.09 4.43
N VAL A 8 10.18 15.52 4.18
CA VAL A 8 9.27 14.90 3.21
C VAL A 8 9.84 15.02 1.78
N TYR A 9 10.33 16.20 1.40
CA TYR A 9 10.91 16.39 0.08
C TYR A 9 12.16 15.53 -0.16
N LYS A 10 13.00 15.31 0.84
CA LYS A 10 14.15 14.40 0.76
C LYS A 10 13.75 12.95 0.47
N ARG A 11 12.55 12.54 0.90
CA ARG A 11 12.01 11.18 0.75
C ARG A 11 11.01 11.04 -0.39
N LYS A 12 10.73 12.11 -1.11
CA LYS A 12 9.68 12.17 -2.14
C LYS A 12 9.78 11.05 -3.18
N ASP A 13 10.94 10.83 -3.74
CA ASP A 13 11.12 9.84 -4.81
C ASP A 13 10.87 8.43 -4.27
N LYS A 14 11.33 8.14 -3.06
CA LYS A 14 11.08 6.86 -2.40
C LYS A 14 9.61 6.65 -2.07
N MET A 15 8.92 7.68 -1.61
CA MET A 15 7.47 7.63 -1.37
C MET A 15 6.70 7.33 -2.67
N ILE A 16 7.10 7.94 -3.79
CA ILE A 16 6.49 7.68 -5.11
C ILE A 16 6.72 6.23 -5.53
N GLU A 17 7.94 5.70 -5.37
CA GLU A 17 8.26 4.30 -5.66
C GLU A 17 7.40 3.33 -4.83
N ASP A 18 7.23 3.60 -3.55
CA ASP A 18 6.43 2.77 -2.65
C ASP A 18 4.94 2.79 -3.03
N ILE A 19 4.39 3.96 -3.34
CA ILE A 19 3.03 4.09 -3.87
C ILE A 19 2.89 3.31 -5.18
N GLN A 20 3.85 3.44 -6.10
CA GLN A 20 3.84 2.71 -7.36
C GLN A 20 3.91 1.19 -7.16
N THR A 21 4.67 0.72 -6.18
CA THR A 21 4.77 -0.70 -5.83
C THR A 21 3.41 -1.25 -5.42
N LEU A 22 2.71 -0.56 -4.54
CA LEU A 22 1.37 -0.97 -4.08
C LEU A 22 0.33 -0.87 -5.20
N CYS A 23 0.29 0.23 -5.94
CA CYS A 23 -0.71 0.45 -6.99
C CYS A 23 -0.58 -0.47 -8.20
N LYS A 24 0.58 -1.08 -8.42
CA LYS A 24 0.79 -2.11 -9.46
C LYS A 24 0.17 -3.46 -9.10
N ILE A 25 -0.22 -3.67 -7.86
CA ILE A 25 -0.91 -4.86 -7.41
C ILE A 25 -2.43 -4.62 -7.56
N PRO A 26 -3.13 -5.36 -8.43
CA PRO A 26 -4.57 -5.20 -8.61
C PRO A 26 -5.33 -5.87 -7.45
N SER A 27 -5.25 -5.31 -6.26
CA SER A 27 -5.74 -5.85 -4.99
C SER A 27 -7.27 -5.86 -4.89
N ILE A 28 -7.90 -6.49 -5.87
CA ILE A 28 -9.35 -6.68 -5.95
C ILE A 28 -9.72 -7.94 -5.19
N LEU A 29 -10.84 -7.90 -4.47
CA LEU A 29 -11.43 -9.09 -3.85
C LEU A 29 -11.64 -10.19 -4.90
N ASP A 30 -11.10 -11.36 -4.64
CA ASP A 30 -11.25 -12.54 -5.50
C ASP A 30 -11.51 -13.80 -4.66
N GLU A 31 -12.77 -14.13 -4.51
CA GLU A 31 -13.20 -15.32 -3.75
C GLU A 31 -12.73 -16.64 -4.37
N THR A 32 -12.38 -16.65 -5.67
CA THR A 32 -11.92 -17.87 -6.35
C THR A 32 -10.50 -18.28 -5.95
N THR A 33 -9.70 -17.33 -5.48
CA THR A 33 -8.34 -17.58 -4.96
C THR A 33 -8.26 -17.49 -3.45
N ALA A 34 -9.39 -17.26 -2.76
CA ALA A 34 -9.45 -17.17 -1.32
C ALA A 34 -9.17 -18.52 -0.65
N ASN A 35 -8.37 -18.50 0.41
CA ASN A 35 -8.09 -19.65 1.27
C ASN A 35 -7.56 -19.19 2.64
N GLU A 36 -7.12 -20.16 3.46
CA GLU A 36 -6.47 -19.85 4.74
C GLU A 36 -5.19 -19.01 4.51
N GLY A 37 -5.11 -17.87 5.21
CA GLY A 37 -4.00 -16.92 5.09
C GLY A 37 -4.14 -15.90 3.95
N GLN A 38 -5.12 -16.05 3.06
CA GLN A 38 -5.48 -15.06 2.05
C GLN A 38 -7.01 -14.98 1.84
N PRO A 39 -7.76 -14.58 2.87
CA PRO A 39 -9.22 -14.68 2.89
C PRO A 39 -9.92 -13.81 1.84
N PHE A 40 -9.25 -12.79 1.32
CA PHE A 40 -9.76 -11.88 0.29
C PHE A 40 -9.19 -12.16 -1.11
N GLY A 41 -8.48 -13.29 -1.27
CA GLY A 41 -7.83 -13.70 -2.50
C GLY A 41 -6.36 -13.29 -2.59
N LYS A 42 -5.70 -13.83 -3.61
CA LYS A 42 -4.25 -13.70 -3.77
C LYS A 42 -3.78 -12.26 -3.90
N ALA A 43 -4.43 -11.44 -4.71
CA ALA A 43 -3.97 -10.07 -4.97
C ALA A 43 -4.07 -9.17 -3.73
N CYS A 44 -5.12 -9.35 -2.90
CA CYS A 44 -5.22 -8.66 -1.62
C CYS A 44 -4.13 -9.09 -0.65
N ARG A 45 -3.78 -10.39 -0.65
CA ARG A 45 -2.67 -10.90 0.14
C ARG A 45 -1.31 -10.34 -0.34
N ASP A 46 -1.09 -10.31 -1.64
CA ASP A 46 0.15 -9.76 -2.21
C ASP A 46 0.31 -8.26 -1.85
N ALA A 47 -0.79 -7.48 -1.81
CA ALA A 47 -0.75 -6.08 -1.39
C ALA A 47 -0.43 -5.93 0.11
N LEU A 48 -0.99 -6.80 0.95
CA LEU A 48 -0.69 -6.83 2.38
C LEU A 48 0.79 -7.15 2.61
N ASP A 49 1.30 -8.19 1.97
CA ASP A 49 2.71 -8.59 2.10
C ASP A 49 3.64 -7.47 1.62
N ALA A 50 3.37 -6.84 0.48
CA ALA A 50 4.16 -5.72 -0.03
C ALA A 50 4.18 -4.52 0.93
N MET A 51 3.05 -4.19 1.58
CA MET A 51 3.01 -3.12 2.56
C MET A 51 3.82 -3.45 3.82
N LEU A 52 3.73 -4.68 4.31
CA LEU A 52 4.52 -5.12 5.46
C LEU A 52 6.02 -5.16 5.15
N GLU A 53 6.41 -5.60 3.94
CA GLU A 53 7.81 -5.56 3.47
C GLU A 53 8.36 -4.12 3.43
N ILE A 54 7.54 -3.13 3.03
CA ILE A 54 7.92 -1.71 3.10
C ILE A 54 8.19 -1.29 4.55
N GLY A 55 7.32 -1.68 5.48
CA GLY A 55 7.50 -1.39 6.91
C GLY A 55 8.76 -2.04 7.49
N GLU A 56 9.00 -3.30 7.19
CA GLU A 56 10.19 -4.04 7.65
C GLU A 56 11.48 -3.44 7.06
N ARG A 57 11.50 -3.10 5.78
CA ARG A 57 12.61 -2.42 5.12
C ARG A 57 12.97 -1.12 5.83
N ASP A 58 11.97 -0.38 6.29
CA ASP A 58 12.16 0.89 6.97
C ASP A 58 12.46 0.72 8.48
N GLY A 59 12.58 -0.53 8.95
CA GLY A 59 13.03 -0.88 10.31
C GLY A 59 11.93 -0.93 11.37
N PHE A 60 10.67 -1.02 10.94
CA PHE A 60 9.52 -1.11 11.85
C PHE A 60 9.16 -2.56 12.17
N VAL A 61 8.44 -2.77 13.26
CA VAL A 61 7.90 -4.08 13.63
C VAL A 61 6.59 -4.27 12.88
N CYS A 62 6.52 -5.35 12.09
CA CYS A 62 5.37 -5.64 11.26
C CYS A 62 4.77 -7.00 11.62
N GLU A 63 3.46 -7.10 11.57
CA GLU A 63 2.74 -8.35 11.80
C GLU A 63 1.58 -8.50 10.80
N ASN A 64 1.46 -9.72 10.27
CA ASN A 64 0.33 -10.15 9.46
C ASN A 64 -0.64 -10.93 10.35
N VAL A 65 -1.88 -10.47 10.43
CA VAL A 65 -2.93 -11.10 11.23
C VAL A 65 -3.77 -12.01 10.34
N ASP A 66 -3.31 -13.24 10.15
CA ASP A 66 -3.98 -14.32 9.42
C ASP A 66 -4.41 -13.95 7.98
N GLY A 67 -3.74 -12.98 7.37
CA GLY A 67 -4.07 -12.49 6.04
C GLY A 67 -5.29 -11.57 5.97
N TYR A 68 -5.97 -11.30 7.10
CA TYR A 68 -7.09 -10.35 7.16
C TYR A 68 -6.64 -8.91 7.25
N ALA A 69 -5.56 -8.66 7.97
CA ALA A 69 -5.01 -7.34 8.21
C ALA A 69 -3.53 -7.43 8.55
N GLY A 70 -2.88 -6.30 8.62
CA GLY A 70 -1.54 -6.19 9.18
C GLY A 70 -1.40 -4.91 9.98
N HIS A 71 -0.37 -4.86 10.82
CA HIS A 71 -0.01 -3.61 11.47
C HIS A 71 1.49 -3.38 11.40
N ILE A 72 1.86 -2.12 11.45
CA ILE A 72 3.23 -1.62 11.45
C ILE A 72 3.36 -0.74 12.69
N ASP A 73 4.19 -1.15 13.63
CA ASP A 73 4.34 -0.51 14.92
C ASP A 73 5.60 0.36 14.94
N ILE A 74 5.45 1.59 15.46
CA ILE A 74 6.50 2.60 15.53
C ILE A 74 6.55 3.16 16.95
N GLY A 75 7.71 3.07 17.57
CA GLY A 75 7.96 3.64 18.90
C GLY A 75 7.57 2.73 20.05
N GLU A 76 7.61 3.29 21.25
CA GLU A 76 7.34 2.60 22.50
C GLU A 76 6.55 3.53 23.44
N GLY A 77 5.75 2.98 24.31
CA GLY A 77 4.97 3.75 25.30
C GLY A 77 3.70 3.04 25.73
N GLU A 78 3.01 3.64 26.70
CA GLU A 78 1.75 3.10 27.22
C GLU A 78 0.53 3.55 26.39
N GLU A 79 0.67 4.64 25.64
CA GLU A 79 -0.41 5.17 24.80
C GLU A 79 -0.11 4.88 23.35
N THR A 80 -1.14 4.47 22.61
CA THR A 80 -1.04 4.15 21.18
C THR A 80 -1.91 5.10 20.38
N PHE A 81 -1.33 5.68 19.32
CA PHE A 81 -2.06 6.38 18.28
C PHE A 81 -2.16 5.50 17.04
N GLY A 82 -3.39 5.19 16.62
CA GLY A 82 -3.64 4.33 15.47
C GLY A 82 -4.02 5.12 14.21
N ILE A 83 -3.47 4.71 13.07
CA ILE A 83 -3.89 5.15 11.72
C ILE A 83 -4.46 3.94 11.02
N LEU A 84 -5.72 4.01 10.61
CA LEU A 84 -6.38 2.95 9.85
C LEU A 84 -6.42 3.32 8.36
N GLY A 85 -5.96 2.41 7.53
CA GLY A 85 -6.05 2.49 6.07
C GLY A 85 -6.48 1.17 5.46
N HIS A 86 -6.66 1.13 4.15
CA HIS A 86 -6.94 -0.11 3.42
C HIS A 86 -6.09 -0.22 2.16
N LEU A 87 -5.86 -1.45 1.72
CA LEU A 87 -5.01 -1.78 0.57
C LEU A 87 -5.80 -2.32 -0.62
N ASP A 88 -7.03 -2.78 -0.38
CA ASP A 88 -7.89 -3.27 -1.43
C ASP A 88 -8.43 -2.15 -2.31
N VAL A 89 -8.68 -2.47 -3.56
CA VAL A 89 -9.24 -1.55 -4.55
C VAL A 89 -10.44 -2.16 -5.25
N VAL A 90 -11.35 -1.30 -5.72
CA VAL A 90 -12.46 -1.73 -6.56
C VAL A 90 -11.98 -2.03 -7.99
N PRO A 91 -12.65 -2.92 -8.73
CA PRO A 91 -12.34 -3.21 -10.11
C PRO A 91 -12.35 -1.94 -10.98
N CYS A 92 -11.53 -1.96 -12.03
CA CYS A 92 -11.51 -0.93 -13.05
C CYS A 92 -12.24 -1.41 -14.30
N ASN A 93 -13.07 -0.54 -14.86
CA ASN A 93 -13.52 -0.71 -16.24
C ASN A 93 -12.48 -0.07 -17.15
N GLU A 94 -11.82 -0.85 -18.01
CA GLU A 94 -10.74 -0.38 -18.88
C GLU A 94 -11.15 0.77 -19.83
N SER A 95 -12.43 0.87 -20.17
CA SER A 95 -12.95 1.82 -21.16
C SER A 95 -13.02 3.28 -20.69
N GLY A 96 -12.68 3.61 -19.45
CA GLY A 96 -12.80 4.97 -18.90
C GLY A 96 -11.47 5.61 -18.49
N TRP A 97 -10.33 4.97 -18.75
CA TRP A 97 -9.03 5.44 -18.30
C TRP A 97 -8.19 6.04 -19.42
N ASN A 98 -7.52 7.16 -19.14
CA ASN A 98 -6.55 7.78 -20.04
C ASN A 98 -5.11 7.22 -19.87
N SER A 99 -4.92 6.30 -18.92
CA SER A 99 -3.67 5.60 -18.65
C SER A 99 -4.00 4.20 -18.14
N GLU A 100 -3.05 3.28 -18.20
CA GLU A 100 -3.20 1.94 -17.63
C GLU A 100 -3.52 2.04 -16.12
N PRO A 101 -4.65 1.49 -15.63
CA PRO A 101 -5.11 1.67 -14.25
C PRO A 101 -4.11 1.22 -13.18
N TYR A 102 -3.39 0.13 -13.43
CA TYR A 102 -2.44 -0.46 -12.47
C TYR A 102 -0.98 -0.21 -12.82
N ALA A 103 -0.69 0.77 -13.72
CA ALA A 103 0.69 1.15 -14.03
C ALA A 103 1.29 2.15 -13.05
N ALA A 104 0.46 2.85 -12.27
CA ALA A 104 0.90 3.96 -11.40
C ALA A 104 1.78 4.96 -12.16
N THR A 105 1.26 5.49 -13.25
CA THR A 105 2.01 6.32 -14.20
C THR A 105 2.32 7.69 -13.62
N LEU A 106 3.60 8.02 -13.49
CA LEU A 106 4.05 9.37 -13.13
C LEU A 106 4.23 10.22 -14.39
N LYS A 107 3.44 11.29 -14.52
CA LYS A 107 3.48 12.20 -15.67
C LYS A 107 3.20 13.63 -15.25
N ASN A 108 4.07 14.55 -15.64
CA ASN A 108 3.93 15.99 -15.36
C ASN A 108 3.74 16.27 -13.84
N GLY A 109 4.47 15.58 -12.97
CA GLY A 109 4.38 15.75 -11.52
C GLY A 109 3.11 15.20 -10.87
N LYS A 110 2.33 14.40 -11.60
CA LYS A 110 1.10 13.75 -11.12
C LYS A 110 1.22 12.24 -11.28
N LEU A 111 0.71 11.52 -10.29
CA LEU A 111 0.63 10.07 -10.30
C LEU A 111 -0.80 9.66 -10.69
N TYR A 112 -0.92 8.75 -11.66
CA TYR A 112 -2.19 8.28 -12.19
C TYR A 112 -2.30 6.77 -12.02
N GLY A 113 -3.40 6.32 -11.45
CA GLY A 113 -3.69 4.90 -11.27
C GLY A 113 -4.86 4.65 -10.33
N ARG A 114 -5.30 3.41 -10.25
CA ARG A 114 -6.30 2.98 -9.29
C ARG A 114 -5.67 2.92 -7.90
N GLY A 115 -6.23 3.65 -6.96
CA GLY A 115 -5.80 3.62 -5.56
C GLY A 115 -4.61 4.54 -5.21
N VAL A 116 -4.17 5.42 -6.16
CA VAL A 116 -3.14 6.44 -5.87
C VAL A 116 -3.69 7.61 -5.08
#